data_6a8678abd119f1b99d76af5b62866762
#
_entry.id   6a8678abd119f1b99d76af5b62866762
#
_cell.length_a   1.000
_cell.length_b   1.000
_cell.length_c   1.000
_cell.angle_alpha   90.00
_cell.angle_beta   90.00
_cell.angle_gamma   90.00
#
_symmetry.space_group_name_H-M   'P 1'
#
loop_
_entity.id
_entity.type
_entity.pdbx_description
1 polymer ?
#
loop_
_entity_poly.entity_id
_entity_poly.type
_entity_poly.pdbx_seq_one_letter_code
_entity_poly.pdbx_strand_id
1 'polypeptide(L)' 'WEHLTACFKAAYKWGYDWVERGYCDSFNIGQNVGKEAGQTVMWPHVHLIPRRKGDMEDPRGGVRHVIPEKGNYRLWDE' A
#
# COMPACT_ATOMS: atom_id res chain seq x y z
N TRP A 1 11.92 -14.95 -6.15
CA TRP A 1 10.64 -14.54 -6.76
C TRP A 1 9.45 -15.28 -6.16
N GLU A 2 9.59 -16.56 -5.91
CA GLU A 2 8.50 -17.38 -5.39
C GLU A 2 8.03 -16.92 -4.02
N HIS A 3 8.96 -16.60 -3.12
CA HIS A 3 8.61 -16.09 -1.80
C HIS A 3 7.91 -14.74 -1.88
N LEU A 4 8.41 -13.85 -2.75
CA LEU A 4 7.83 -12.51 -2.91
C LEU A 4 6.43 -12.61 -3.48
N THR A 5 6.24 -13.45 -4.51
CA THR A 5 4.93 -13.68 -5.11
C THR A 5 3.95 -14.23 -4.07
N ALA A 6 4.41 -15.18 -3.25
CA ALA A 6 3.58 -15.75 -2.18
C ALA A 6 3.19 -14.69 -1.14
N CYS A 7 4.09 -13.76 -0.82
CA CYS A 7 3.80 -12.69 0.12
C CYS A 7 2.74 -11.73 -0.42
N PHE A 8 2.83 -11.34 -1.68
CA PHE A 8 1.81 -10.50 -2.31
C PHE A 8 0.46 -11.20 -2.36
N LYS A 9 0.46 -12.47 -2.71
CA LYS A 9 -0.76 -13.27 -2.75
C LYS A 9 -1.41 -13.39 -1.37
N ALA A 10 -0.61 -13.63 -0.35
CA ALA A 10 -1.10 -13.71 1.03
C ALA A 10 -1.68 -12.36 1.48
N ALA A 11 -1.01 -11.25 1.15
CA ALA A 11 -1.49 -9.91 1.49
C ALA A 11 -2.84 -9.62 0.85
N TYR A 12 -3.04 -10.00 -0.41
CA TYR A 12 -4.33 -9.88 -1.07
C TYR A 12 -5.42 -10.64 -0.33
N LYS A 13 -5.14 -11.90 0.00
CA LYS A 13 -6.13 -12.74 0.68
C LYS A 13 -6.50 -12.19 2.04
N TRP A 14 -5.51 -11.77 2.82
CA TRP A 14 -5.74 -11.22 4.15
C TRP A 14 -6.46 -9.87 4.08
N GLY A 15 -6.10 -9.03 3.12
CA GLY A 15 -6.75 -7.75 2.93
C GLY A 15 -8.24 -7.91 2.62
N TYR A 16 -8.59 -8.76 1.69
CA TYR A 16 -9.98 -9.02 1.36
C TYR A 16 -10.75 -9.65 2.53
N ASP A 17 -10.11 -10.54 3.27
CA ASP A 17 -10.71 -11.12 4.46
C ASP A 17 -11.03 -10.05 5.50
N TRP A 18 -10.11 -9.13 5.71
CA TRP A 18 -10.32 -8.01 6.65
C TRP A 18 -11.46 -7.11 6.22
N VAL A 19 -11.57 -6.83 4.93
CA VAL A 19 -12.68 -6.03 4.39
C VAL A 19 -14.01 -6.75 4.61
N GLU A 20 -14.08 -8.03 4.30
CA GLU A 20 -15.29 -8.83 4.48
C GLU A 20 -15.71 -8.92 5.94
N ARG A 21 -14.75 -8.99 6.85
CA ARG A 21 -15.05 -9.03 8.29
C ARG A 21 -15.35 -7.67 8.89
N GLY A 22 -15.24 -6.60 8.11
CA GLY A 22 -15.51 -5.25 8.59
C GLY A 22 -14.39 -4.63 9.41
N TYR A 23 -13.19 -5.18 9.37
CA TYR A 23 -12.04 -4.63 10.08
C TYR A 23 -11.49 -3.37 9.40
N CYS A 24 -11.68 -3.26 8.10
CA CYS A 24 -11.29 -2.07 7.34
C CYS A 24 -12.18 -1.94 6.10
N ASP A 25 -12.09 -0.81 5.43
CA ASP A 25 -12.90 -0.54 4.24
C ASP A 25 -12.17 -0.92 2.94
N SER A 26 -10.86 -0.82 2.95
CA SER A 26 -10.00 -1.14 1.83
C SER A 26 -8.57 -1.33 2.32
N PHE A 27 -7.62 -1.52 1.42
CA PHE A 27 -6.24 -1.71 1.83
C PHE A 27 -5.28 -1.30 0.72
N ASN A 28 -4.06 -0.94 1.13
CA ASN A 28 -2.94 -0.78 0.22
C ASN A 28 -1.95 -1.93 0.43
N ILE A 29 -1.27 -2.31 -0.65
CA ILE A 29 -0.18 -3.28 -0.60
C ILE A 29 1.03 -2.61 -1.22
N GLY A 30 2.19 -2.77 -0.60
CA GLY A 30 3.40 -2.17 -1.14
C GLY A 30 4.66 -2.79 -0.59
N GLN A 31 5.77 -2.46 -1.25
CA GLN A 31 7.10 -2.90 -0.86
C GLN A 31 8.08 -1.74 -1.07
N ASN A 32 9.00 -1.57 -0.13
CA ASN A 32 10.08 -0.59 -0.26
C ASN A 32 11.31 -1.30 -0.79
N VAL A 33 11.84 -0.82 -1.91
CA VAL A 33 13.04 -1.38 -2.54
C VAL A 33 14.10 -0.28 -2.63
N GLY A 34 15.16 -0.43 -1.88
CA GLY A 34 16.26 0.53 -1.85
C GLY A 34 16.15 1.55 -0.72
N LYS A 35 17.28 2.14 -0.40
CA LYS A 35 17.41 3.10 0.72
C LYS A 35 16.52 4.32 0.53
N GLU A 36 16.52 4.90 -0.68
CA GLU A 36 15.73 6.11 -0.98
C GLU A 36 14.23 5.86 -0.95
N ALA A 37 13.83 4.59 -1.08
CA ALA A 37 12.43 4.19 -0.94
C ALA A 37 12.05 3.84 0.50
N GLY A 38 13.00 3.96 1.43
CA GLY A 38 12.73 3.71 2.85
C GLY A 38 13.01 2.29 3.32
N GLN A 39 13.69 1.48 2.52
CA GLN A 39 14.05 0.14 2.94
C GLN A 39 15.12 0.19 4.03
N THR A 40 14.82 -0.36 5.19
CA THR A 40 15.76 -0.40 6.33
C THR A 40 16.23 -1.81 6.65
N VAL A 41 15.48 -2.81 6.22
CA VAL A 41 15.82 -4.24 6.39
C VAL A 41 16.14 -4.80 5.01
N MET A 42 17.26 -5.52 4.90
CA MET A 42 17.82 -5.87 3.59
C MET A 42 17.07 -6.97 2.85
N TRP A 43 16.30 -7.80 3.51
CA TRP A 43 15.49 -8.77 2.78
C TRP A 43 14.12 -8.19 2.43
N PRO A 44 13.53 -8.66 1.31
CA PRO A 44 12.24 -8.13 0.87
C PRO A 44 11.12 -8.48 1.85
N HIS A 45 10.22 -7.51 2.03
CA HIS A 45 8.98 -7.76 2.77
C HIS A 45 7.88 -6.89 2.19
N VAL A 46 6.65 -7.36 2.32
CA VAL A 46 5.47 -6.73 1.76
C VAL A 46 4.63 -6.16 2.90
N HIS A 47 4.19 -4.92 2.73
CA HIS A 47 3.31 -4.25 3.68
C HIS A 47 1.86 -4.42 3.24
N LEU A 48 1.01 -4.79 4.18
CA LEU A 48 -0.44 -4.76 4.00
C LEU A 48 -0.97 -3.70 4.96
N ILE A 49 -1.57 -2.65 4.39
CA ILE A 49 -1.98 -1.48 5.15
C ILE A 49 -3.50 -1.36 5.10
N PRO A 50 -4.20 -1.65 6.21
CA PRO A 50 -5.65 -1.48 6.24
C PRO A 50 -6.01 0.00 6.18
N ARG A 51 -7.02 0.30 5.38
CA ARG A 51 -7.48 1.68 5.18
C ARG A 51 -8.93 1.81 5.61
N ARG A 52 -9.28 2.99 6.12
CA ARG A 52 -10.63 3.29 6.58
C ARG A 52 -11.07 4.62 6.01
N LYS A 53 -12.38 4.77 5.82
CA LYS A 53 -12.95 6.04 5.37
C LYS A 53 -12.52 7.15 6.32
N GLY A 54 -12.01 8.22 5.77
CA GLY A 54 -11.62 9.39 6.55
C GLY A 54 -10.24 9.30 7.19
N ASP A 55 -9.49 8.21 6.99
CA ASP A 55 -8.14 8.10 7.54
C ASP A 55 -7.16 9.06 6.84
N MET A 56 -7.54 9.54 5.67
CA MET A 56 -6.81 10.53 4.92
C MET A 56 -7.82 11.41 4.18
N GLU A 57 -7.57 12.73 4.16
CA GLU A 57 -8.50 13.70 3.58
C GLU A 57 -8.79 13.42 2.11
N ASP A 58 -7.75 13.22 1.30
CA ASP A 58 -7.90 12.88 -0.12
C ASP A 58 -6.98 11.71 -0.46
N PRO A 59 -7.51 10.48 -0.51
CA PRO A 59 -6.68 9.29 -0.74
C PRO A 59 -6.36 9.03 -2.21
N ARG A 60 -6.85 9.84 -3.14
CA ARG A 60 -6.58 9.62 -4.57
C ARG A 60 -5.08 9.58 -4.84
N GLY A 61 -4.66 8.64 -5.64
CA GLY A 61 -3.25 8.37 -5.90
C GLY A 61 -2.68 7.28 -5.01
N GLY A 62 -3.27 7.02 -3.84
CA GLY A 62 -2.89 5.90 -2.97
C GLY A 62 -1.41 5.85 -2.65
N VAL A 63 -0.74 4.79 -3.09
CA VAL A 63 0.69 4.57 -2.82
C VAL A 63 1.59 5.67 -3.36
N ARG A 64 1.11 6.49 -4.30
CA ARG A 64 1.91 7.61 -4.82
C ARG A 64 2.18 8.67 -3.75
N HIS A 65 1.43 8.67 -2.65
CA HIS A 65 1.64 9.62 -1.56
C HIS A 65 2.94 9.40 -0.78
N VAL A 66 3.75 8.41 -1.18
CA VAL A 66 5.12 8.28 -0.67
C VAL A 66 5.96 9.52 -0.99
N ILE A 67 5.57 10.27 -2.02
CA ILE A 67 6.08 11.62 -2.30
C ILE A 67 4.86 12.54 -2.20
N PRO A 68 4.69 13.26 -1.08
CA PRO A 68 3.43 13.96 -0.81
C PRO A 68 2.99 14.93 -1.90
N GLU A 69 3.90 15.70 -2.49
CA GLU A 69 3.57 16.66 -3.54
C GLU A 69 3.11 15.97 -4.83
N LYS A 70 3.40 14.69 -4.98
CA LYS A 70 3.12 13.93 -6.20
C LYS A 70 2.08 12.84 -6.01
N GLY A 71 1.42 12.84 -4.86
CA GLY A 71 0.44 11.82 -4.54
C GLY A 71 -0.78 11.86 -5.44
N ASN A 72 -1.39 13.01 -5.59
CA ASN A 72 -2.59 13.14 -6.42
C ASN A 72 -2.23 13.44 -7.86
N TYR A 73 -2.10 12.39 -8.66
CA TYR A 73 -1.69 12.48 -10.06
C TYR A 73 -2.67 13.27 -10.93
N ARG A 74 -3.92 13.42 -10.51
CA ARG A 74 -4.90 14.21 -11.27
C ARG A 74 -4.52 15.67 -11.37
N LEU A 75 -3.77 16.17 -10.40
CA LEU A 75 -3.28 17.54 -10.43
C LEU A 75 -2.19 17.74 -11.49
N TRP A 76 -1.61 16.67 -11.98
CA TRP A 76 -0.54 16.74 -12.97
C TRP A 76 -1.04 16.65 -14.40
N ASP A 77 -2.21 16.05 -14.59
CA ASP A 77 -2.79 15.85 -15.91
C ASP A 77 -3.47 17.12 -16.44
N GLU A 78 -3.58 18.11 -15.58
CA GLU A 78 -4.12 19.40 -15.92
C GLU A 78 -2.99 20.40 -16.24
#